data_f935ac2c350cf77af97142d40ab35b9f
#
_entry.id   f935ac2c350cf77af97142d40ab35b9f
#
_cell.length_a   1.000
_cell.length_b   1.000
_cell.length_c   1.000
_cell.angle_alpha   90.00
_cell.angle_beta   90.00
_cell.angle_gamma   90.00
#
_symmetry.space_group_name_H-M   'P 1'
#
loop_
_entity.id
_entity.type
_entity.pdbx_description
1 polymer ?
#
loop_
_entity_poly.entity_id
_entity_poly.type
_entity_poly.pdbx_seq_one_letter_code
_entity_poly.pdbx_strand_id
1 'polypeptide(L)'
;LDVPEGNKTLEFSYVGYKKLNVPVTGSKSLNVVMEEDTKDIDEVVVTGFSSQKKASIVGAIQTIQPTELKFGNTRTLSNNLAGKLSGVIGIQRSGEPGYDDSNFWIRGISTFSGNRAPLVLVDGVERDLNSVDVSEIESFSILKDASASAMYGVRGANGVIVITTKHGKIGAPSVKFHVEQSVNTPTQLPKFLDAPAYMGLLNE
;
A
#
# COMPACT_ATOMS: atom_id res chain seq x y z
N LEU A 1 -6.84 14.20 43.02
CA LEU A 1 -8.24 14.08 42.55
C LEU A 1 -9.12 14.00 43.79
N ASP A 2 -10.00 15.02 43.97
CA ASP A 2 -11.05 14.94 44.99
C ASP A 2 -12.20 14.10 44.42
N VAL A 3 -12.42 12.95 45.05
CA VAL A 3 -13.51 12.03 44.65
C VAL A 3 -14.73 12.34 45.54
N PRO A 4 -15.89 12.71 44.97
CA PRO A 4 -17.08 12.98 45.77
C PRO A 4 -17.52 11.73 46.56
N GLU A 5 -18.00 11.92 47.78
CA GLU A 5 -18.55 10.84 48.58
C GLU A 5 -19.73 10.18 47.87
N GLY A 6 -19.56 8.91 47.49
CA GLY A 6 -20.61 8.11 46.83
C GLY A 6 -20.11 7.27 45.66
N ASN A 7 -19.07 7.65 44.94
CA ASN A 7 -18.51 6.86 43.85
C ASN A 7 -17.43 5.91 44.39
N LYS A 8 -17.73 4.62 44.34
CA LYS A 8 -16.83 3.57 44.87
C LYS A 8 -15.89 2.98 43.82
N THR A 9 -15.89 3.49 42.60
CA THR A 9 -15.10 2.90 41.50
C THR A 9 -14.50 4.00 40.62
N LEU A 10 -13.20 3.94 40.35
CA LEU A 10 -12.49 4.79 39.39
C LEU A 10 -12.21 3.98 38.14
N GLU A 11 -12.57 4.51 36.98
CA GLU A 11 -12.24 3.95 35.68
C GLU A 11 -10.96 4.62 35.15
N PHE A 12 -9.93 3.79 34.92
CA PHE A 12 -8.69 4.23 34.28
C PHE A 12 -8.73 3.82 32.81
N SER A 13 -8.53 4.80 31.93
CA SER A 13 -8.48 4.59 30.48
C SER A 13 -7.28 5.31 29.91
N TYR A 14 -6.41 4.58 29.20
CA TYR A 14 -5.27 5.13 28.50
C TYR A 14 -5.15 4.46 27.12
N VAL A 15 -4.66 5.20 26.12
CA VAL A 15 -4.53 4.66 24.76
C VAL A 15 -3.50 3.55 24.74
N GLY A 16 -3.89 2.37 24.25
CA GLY A 16 -3.03 1.17 24.22
C GLY A 16 -3.09 0.29 25.45
N TYR A 17 -3.96 0.61 26.43
CA TYR A 17 -4.14 -0.18 27.65
C TYR A 17 -5.61 -0.57 27.85
N LYS A 18 -5.83 -1.73 28.49
CA LYS A 18 -7.18 -2.18 28.83
C LYS A 18 -7.79 -1.25 29.89
N LYS A 19 -9.04 -0.89 29.72
CA LYS A 19 -9.79 -0.14 30.73
C LYS A 19 -9.83 -0.94 32.03
N LEU A 20 -9.43 -0.31 33.11
CA LEU A 20 -9.39 -0.92 34.44
C LEU A 20 -10.30 -0.15 35.39
N ASN A 21 -11.23 -0.85 36.01
CA ASN A 21 -12.11 -0.32 37.05
C ASN A 21 -11.58 -0.72 38.42
N VAL A 22 -11.17 0.24 39.24
CA VAL A 22 -10.62 0.00 40.54
C VAL A 22 -11.54 0.58 41.64
N PRO A 23 -11.99 -0.25 42.59
CA PRO A 23 -12.81 0.24 43.66
C PRO A 23 -11.98 1.11 44.62
N VAL A 24 -12.49 2.25 45.04
CA VAL A 24 -11.85 3.15 46.00
C VAL A 24 -12.25 2.71 47.39
N THR A 25 -11.29 2.09 48.09
CA THR A 25 -11.48 1.61 49.46
C THR A 25 -10.64 2.45 50.41
N GLY A 26 -10.98 3.72 50.58
CA GLY A 26 -10.43 4.56 51.67
C GLY A 26 -8.90 4.80 51.75
N SER A 27 -8.13 4.34 50.78
CA SER A 27 -6.68 4.49 50.75
C SER A 27 -6.26 5.85 50.19
N LYS A 28 -5.31 6.51 50.87
CA LYS A 28 -4.75 7.82 50.44
C LYS A 28 -3.91 7.76 49.16
N SER A 29 -3.46 6.59 48.74
CA SER A 29 -2.71 6.38 47.48
C SER A 29 -3.12 5.07 46.82
N LEU A 30 -3.38 5.11 45.53
CA LEU A 30 -3.78 3.97 44.72
C LEU A 30 -2.71 3.76 43.66
N ASN A 31 -1.99 2.65 43.71
CA ASN A 31 -1.07 2.24 42.66
C ASN A 31 -1.83 1.36 41.66
N VAL A 32 -1.96 1.85 40.45
CA VAL A 32 -2.68 1.15 39.39
C VAL A 32 -1.67 0.71 38.33
N VAL A 33 -1.59 -0.59 38.06
CA VAL A 33 -0.82 -1.16 36.97
C VAL A 33 -1.82 -1.51 35.88
N MET A 34 -1.70 -0.85 34.73
CA MET A 34 -2.54 -1.12 33.57
C MET A 34 -1.87 -2.18 32.68
N GLU A 35 -2.65 -3.13 32.19
CA GLU A 35 -2.19 -4.11 31.21
C GLU A 35 -2.29 -3.52 29.82
N GLU A 36 -1.27 -3.73 28.98
CA GLU A 36 -1.31 -3.36 27.58
C GLU A 36 -2.48 -4.09 26.88
N ASP A 37 -3.29 -3.34 26.14
CA ASP A 37 -4.32 -3.91 25.29
C ASP A 37 -3.66 -4.39 24.00
N THR A 38 -3.07 -5.57 24.05
CA THR A 38 -2.56 -6.29 22.88
C THR A 38 -3.71 -6.92 22.09
N LYS A 39 -4.81 -6.17 21.90
CA LYS A 39 -5.71 -6.55 20.83
C LYS A 39 -4.91 -6.43 19.57
N ASP A 40 -4.59 -7.57 18.97
CA ASP A 40 -4.20 -7.63 17.57
C ASP A 40 -5.20 -6.75 16.84
N ILE A 41 -4.71 -5.65 16.28
CA ILE A 41 -5.51 -4.84 15.38
C ILE A 41 -5.80 -5.81 14.24
N ASP A 42 -7.00 -6.37 14.23
CA ASP A 42 -7.44 -7.26 13.18
C ASP A 42 -7.17 -6.53 11.86
N GLU A 43 -6.11 -6.93 11.16
CA GLU A 43 -5.75 -6.30 9.89
C GLU A 43 -6.90 -6.52 8.92
N VAL A 44 -7.61 -5.46 8.66
CA VAL A 44 -8.76 -5.46 7.76
C VAL A 44 -8.26 -5.23 6.35
N VAL A 45 -8.52 -6.17 5.47
CA VAL A 45 -8.19 -6.06 4.04
C VAL A 45 -9.43 -5.62 3.29
N VAL A 46 -9.28 -4.56 2.50
CA VAL A 46 -10.34 -4.11 1.59
C VAL A 46 -10.34 -4.99 0.35
N THR A 47 -11.41 -5.73 0.16
CA THR A 47 -11.63 -6.59 -1.02
C THR A 47 -12.68 -5.96 -1.94
N GLY A 48 -12.30 -4.87 -2.61
CA GLY A 48 -13.13 -4.18 -3.61
C GLY A 48 -14.44 -3.59 -3.08
N PHE A 49 -15.42 -4.41 -2.72
CA PHE A 49 -16.75 -3.94 -2.26
C PHE A 49 -17.01 -4.17 -0.76
N SER A 50 -16.13 -4.85 -0.06
CA SER A 50 -16.28 -5.12 1.38
C SER A 50 -14.93 -5.14 2.08
N SER A 51 -14.94 -4.77 3.35
CA SER A 51 -13.80 -4.95 4.24
C SER A 51 -13.97 -6.27 4.98
N GLN A 52 -12.97 -7.15 4.89
CA GLN A 52 -12.96 -8.45 5.58
C GLN A 52 -11.73 -8.56 6.47
N LYS A 53 -11.86 -9.29 7.58
CA LYS A 53 -10.71 -9.60 8.42
C LYS A 53 -9.73 -10.49 7.63
N LYS A 54 -8.45 -10.15 7.63
CA LYS A 54 -7.40 -10.91 6.92
C LYS A 54 -7.44 -12.40 7.26
N ALA A 55 -7.71 -12.75 8.52
CA ALA A 55 -7.82 -14.13 8.98
C ALA A 55 -8.98 -14.94 8.36
N SER A 56 -10.00 -14.27 7.80
CA SER A 56 -11.17 -14.94 7.19
C SER A 56 -11.07 -15.09 5.68
N ILE A 57 -10.01 -14.58 5.06
CA ILE A 57 -9.85 -14.59 3.62
C ILE A 57 -9.10 -15.86 3.19
N VAL A 58 -9.80 -16.72 2.46
CA VAL A 58 -9.23 -17.90 1.82
C VAL A 58 -8.68 -17.50 0.45
N GLY A 59 -7.51 -16.85 0.43
CA GLY A 59 -6.88 -16.43 -0.83
C GLY A 59 -5.55 -15.72 -0.59
N ALA A 60 -4.64 -15.74 -1.57
CA ALA A 60 -3.38 -15.03 -1.48
C ALA A 60 -3.59 -13.53 -1.71
N ILE A 61 -3.99 -12.83 -0.66
CA ILE A 61 -4.07 -11.38 -0.63
C ILE A 61 -2.83 -10.85 0.08
N GLN A 62 -2.14 -9.93 -0.57
CA GLN A 62 -1.02 -9.22 0.04
C GLN A 62 -1.37 -7.74 0.18
N THR A 63 -1.34 -7.27 1.41
CA THR A 63 -1.50 -5.85 1.74
C THR A 63 -0.15 -5.25 2.04
N ILE A 64 0.09 -4.03 1.58
CA ILE A 64 1.30 -3.25 1.86
C ILE A 64 0.90 -2.00 2.62
N GLN A 65 1.70 -1.67 3.61
CA GLN A 65 1.55 -0.40 4.30
C GLN A 65 2.04 0.75 3.40
N PRO A 66 1.31 1.88 3.34
CA PRO A 66 1.71 3.03 2.51
C PRO A 66 3.12 3.56 2.84
N THR A 67 3.56 3.35 4.09
CA THR A 67 4.92 3.69 4.53
C THR A 67 5.98 2.92 3.78
N GLU A 68 5.75 1.65 3.47
CA GLU A 68 6.68 0.81 2.72
C GLU A 68 6.79 1.23 1.25
N LEU A 69 5.72 1.80 0.69
CA LEU A 69 5.70 2.32 -0.67
C LEU A 69 6.53 3.61 -0.82
N LYS A 70 6.66 4.40 0.25
CA LYS A 70 7.42 5.67 0.24
C LYS A 70 8.94 5.50 0.22
N PHE A 71 9.47 4.32 0.51
CA PHE A 71 10.92 4.08 0.57
C PHE A 71 11.61 3.96 -0.81
N GLY A 72 10.95 4.29 -1.92
CA GLY A 72 11.54 4.35 -3.23
C GLY A 72 11.83 5.79 -3.64
N ASN A 73 13.05 6.07 -4.10
CA ASN A 73 13.42 7.35 -4.69
C ASN A 73 12.86 7.54 -6.11
N THR A 74 11.88 6.75 -6.50
CA THR A 74 11.29 6.80 -7.83
C THR A 74 9.97 7.54 -7.79
N ARG A 75 9.75 8.39 -8.78
CA ARG A 75 8.56 9.22 -8.92
C ARG A 75 7.31 8.37 -9.22
N THR A 76 7.48 7.26 -9.92
CA THR A 76 6.39 6.41 -10.38
C THR A 76 6.09 5.30 -9.38
N LEU A 77 4.80 5.10 -9.06
CA LEU A 77 4.36 4.06 -8.13
C LEU A 77 4.71 2.66 -8.65
N SER A 78 4.64 2.44 -9.97
CA SER A 78 4.98 1.15 -10.59
C SER A 78 6.43 0.73 -10.34
N ASN A 79 7.38 1.68 -10.35
CA ASN A 79 8.78 1.39 -10.05
C ASN A 79 9.00 1.06 -8.57
N ASN A 80 8.21 1.66 -7.68
CA ASN A 80 8.29 1.40 -6.24
C ASN A 80 7.78 0.00 -5.85
N LEU A 81 6.97 -0.63 -6.67
CA LEU A 81 6.43 -1.97 -6.41
C LEU A 81 7.41 -3.08 -6.75
N ALA A 82 8.32 -2.84 -7.70
CA ALA A 82 9.31 -3.82 -8.14
C ALA A 82 10.22 -4.24 -6.96
N GLY A 83 10.30 -5.54 -6.71
CA GLY A 83 11.12 -6.11 -5.63
C GLY A 83 10.55 -6.02 -4.21
N LYS A 84 9.48 -5.25 -3.98
CA LYS A 84 8.83 -5.16 -2.65
C LYS A 84 7.68 -6.15 -2.47
N LEU A 85 7.17 -6.68 -3.55
CA LEU A 85 6.01 -7.54 -3.57
C LEU A 85 6.36 -8.95 -4.04
N SER A 86 6.09 -9.94 -3.20
CA SER A 86 6.27 -11.33 -3.63
C SER A 86 5.29 -11.69 -4.75
N GLY A 87 5.79 -12.27 -5.85
CA GLY A 87 4.98 -12.67 -6.98
C GLY A 87 4.57 -11.53 -7.91
N VAL A 88 5.11 -10.33 -7.74
CA VAL A 88 5.01 -9.23 -8.70
C VAL A 88 6.34 -9.07 -9.42
N ILE A 89 6.30 -9.15 -10.73
CA ILE A 89 7.45 -8.94 -11.60
C ILE A 89 7.29 -7.57 -12.23
N GLY A 90 8.21 -6.66 -11.96
CA GLY A 90 8.27 -5.33 -12.57
C GLY A 90 9.49 -5.23 -13.49
N ILE A 91 9.31 -4.73 -14.69
CA ILE A 91 10.38 -4.48 -15.65
C ILE A 91 10.29 -3.04 -16.14
N GLN A 92 11.27 -2.25 -15.79
CA GLN A 92 11.45 -0.92 -16.36
C GLN A 92 12.23 -1.06 -17.68
N ARG A 93 11.61 -0.66 -18.79
CA ARG A 93 12.21 -0.78 -20.12
C ARG A 93 13.08 0.39 -20.50
N SER A 94 12.71 1.57 -20.02
CA SER A 94 13.42 2.81 -20.29
C SER A 94 13.64 3.56 -18.97
N GLY A 95 14.75 4.28 -18.88
CA GLY A 95 15.02 5.22 -17.79
C GLY A 95 14.90 6.67 -18.26
N GLU A 96 14.26 6.90 -19.41
CA GLU A 96 14.06 8.23 -19.97
C GLU A 96 13.07 9.01 -19.11
N PRO A 97 13.35 10.27 -18.81
CA PRO A 97 12.41 11.11 -18.06
C PRO A 97 11.05 11.19 -18.77
N GLY A 98 9.99 10.76 -18.07
CA GLY A 98 8.62 10.69 -18.60
C GLY A 98 8.24 9.37 -19.28
N TYR A 99 9.19 8.45 -19.49
CA TYR A 99 8.98 7.07 -19.99
C TYR A 99 9.65 6.04 -19.07
N ASP A 100 9.75 6.36 -17.80
CA ASP A 100 10.40 5.55 -16.79
C ASP A 100 9.46 4.59 -16.05
N ASP A 101 8.24 4.38 -16.56
CA ASP A 101 7.25 3.48 -15.99
C ASP A 101 7.69 2.02 -16.06
N SER A 102 7.41 1.26 -15.01
CA SER A 102 7.58 -0.19 -15.04
C SER A 102 6.32 -0.87 -15.52
N ASN A 103 6.48 -1.77 -16.49
CA ASN A 103 5.46 -2.79 -16.75
C ASN A 103 5.53 -3.85 -15.64
N PHE A 104 4.39 -4.24 -15.10
CA PHE A 104 4.34 -5.21 -14.03
C PHE A 104 3.28 -6.28 -14.28
N TRP A 105 3.57 -7.48 -13.77
CA TRP A 105 2.70 -8.65 -13.87
C TRP A 105 2.61 -9.33 -12.52
N ILE A 106 1.45 -9.89 -12.23
CA ILE A 106 1.22 -10.68 -11.02
C ILE A 106 1.34 -12.16 -11.40
N ARG A 107 2.28 -12.88 -10.73
CA ARG A 107 2.58 -14.30 -11.00
C ARG A 107 3.03 -14.61 -12.44
N GLY A 108 3.49 -13.61 -13.17
CA GLY A 108 3.97 -13.77 -14.54
C GLY A 108 2.94 -13.46 -15.60
N ILE A 109 3.30 -13.75 -16.85
CA ILE A 109 2.43 -13.51 -18.00
C ILE A 109 1.52 -14.73 -18.19
N SER A 110 0.22 -14.54 -17.96
CA SER A 110 -0.77 -15.61 -18.01
C SER A 110 -1.44 -15.79 -19.39
N THR A 111 -1.29 -14.80 -20.29
CA THR A 111 -1.94 -14.83 -21.60
C THR A 111 -0.94 -14.59 -22.74
N PHE A 112 -1.13 -15.26 -23.86
CA PHE A 112 -0.34 -15.04 -25.09
C PHE A 112 -0.86 -13.87 -25.92
N SER A 113 -2.16 -13.59 -25.83
CA SER A 113 -2.82 -12.51 -26.59
C SER A 113 -3.74 -11.70 -25.67
N GLY A 114 -3.83 -10.40 -25.90
CA GLY A 114 -4.65 -9.48 -25.11
C GLY A 114 -3.88 -8.67 -24.07
N ASN A 115 -4.62 -8.01 -23.20
CA ASN A 115 -4.04 -7.20 -22.13
C ASN A 115 -3.43 -8.12 -21.07
N ARG A 116 -2.15 -7.91 -20.78
CA ARG A 116 -1.36 -8.68 -19.81
C ARG A 116 -1.22 -7.96 -18.47
N ALA A 117 -1.61 -6.70 -18.40
CA ALA A 117 -1.54 -5.91 -17.18
C ALA A 117 -2.63 -6.36 -16.19
N PRO A 118 -2.36 -6.33 -14.90
CA PRO A 118 -3.37 -6.53 -13.87
C PRO A 118 -4.39 -5.39 -13.90
N LEU A 119 -5.59 -5.68 -13.40
CA LEU A 119 -6.63 -4.67 -13.22
C LEU A 119 -6.29 -3.79 -12.02
N VAL A 120 -6.22 -2.49 -12.22
CA VAL A 120 -5.96 -1.52 -11.14
C VAL A 120 -7.26 -0.78 -10.81
N LEU A 121 -7.68 -0.85 -9.57
CA LEU A 121 -8.87 -0.19 -9.05
C LEU A 121 -8.46 0.80 -7.96
N VAL A 122 -8.83 2.04 -8.17
CA VAL A 122 -8.66 3.12 -7.18
C VAL A 122 -10.05 3.54 -6.71
N ASP A 123 -10.34 3.30 -5.45
CA ASP A 123 -11.67 3.51 -4.85
C ASP A 123 -12.81 2.86 -5.67
N GLY A 124 -12.53 1.66 -6.20
CA GLY A 124 -13.48 0.89 -7.02
C GLY A 124 -13.55 1.29 -8.50
N VAL A 125 -12.83 2.32 -8.93
CA VAL A 125 -12.79 2.78 -10.32
C VAL A 125 -11.48 2.34 -10.98
N GLU A 126 -11.54 1.82 -12.21
CA GLU A 126 -10.36 1.47 -12.96
C GLU A 126 -9.57 2.71 -13.37
N ARG A 127 -8.29 2.75 -13.00
CA ARG A 127 -7.37 3.85 -13.27
C ARG A 127 -5.97 3.33 -13.53
N ASP A 128 -5.14 4.21 -14.10
CA ASP A 128 -3.71 3.95 -14.20
C ASP A 128 -3.05 4.01 -12.82
N LEU A 129 -2.14 3.06 -12.56
CA LEU A 129 -1.43 2.98 -11.29
C LEU A 129 -0.59 4.23 -11.00
N ASN A 130 0.04 4.79 -12.04
CA ASN A 130 0.93 5.94 -11.93
C ASN A 130 0.17 7.27 -11.78
N SER A 131 -1.18 7.24 -11.91
CA SER A 131 -2.02 8.43 -11.69
C SER A 131 -2.28 8.75 -10.23
N VAL A 132 -1.86 7.87 -9.30
CA VAL A 132 -2.12 8.00 -7.87
C VAL A 132 -0.85 8.38 -7.14
N ASP A 133 -0.91 9.42 -6.33
CA ASP A 133 0.19 9.80 -5.44
C ASP A 133 0.25 8.82 -4.25
N VAL A 134 1.45 8.34 -3.93
CA VAL A 134 1.69 7.43 -2.79
C VAL A 134 1.23 8.04 -1.46
N SER A 135 1.28 9.37 -1.34
CA SER A 135 0.87 10.08 -0.13
C SER A 135 -0.64 10.04 0.12
N GLU A 136 -1.44 9.86 -0.95
CA GLU A 136 -2.90 9.76 -0.89
C GLU A 136 -3.39 8.35 -0.56
N ILE A 137 -2.53 7.34 -0.66
CA ILE A 137 -2.90 5.95 -0.43
C ILE A 137 -3.12 5.70 1.06
N GLU A 138 -4.27 5.14 1.42
CA GLU A 138 -4.59 4.62 2.75
C GLU A 138 -4.28 3.13 2.85
N SER A 139 -4.68 2.35 1.85
CA SER A 139 -4.38 0.92 1.77
C SER A 139 -4.08 0.49 0.34
N PHE A 140 -3.18 -0.49 0.21
CA PHE A 140 -2.78 -1.08 -1.05
C PHE A 140 -2.84 -2.59 -0.93
N SER A 141 -3.71 -3.23 -1.70
CA SER A 141 -3.94 -4.67 -1.64
C SER A 141 -3.83 -5.29 -3.03
N ILE A 142 -3.18 -6.46 -3.10
CA ILE A 142 -3.06 -7.23 -4.33
C ILE A 142 -3.78 -8.56 -4.17
N LEU A 143 -4.72 -8.80 -5.05
CA LEU A 143 -5.45 -10.06 -5.18
C LEU A 143 -4.75 -10.91 -6.24
N LYS A 144 -4.03 -11.94 -5.79
CA LYS A 144 -3.19 -12.76 -6.67
C LYS A 144 -3.89 -14.02 -7.16
N ASP A 145 -4.86 -14.52 -6.39
CA ASP A 145 -5.55 -15.76 -6.69
C ASP A 145 -6.86 -15.54 -7.42
N ALA A 146 -7.24 -16.51 -8.24
CA ALA A 146 -8.51 -16.50 -8.95
C ALA A 146 -9.71 -16.43 -8.01
N SER A 147 -9.64 -17.04 -6.83
CA SER A 147 -10.70 -16.96 -5.81
C SER A 147 -10.91 -15.54 -5.30
N ALA A 148 -9.82 -14.80 -5.08
CA ALA A 148 -9.88 -13.42 -4.62
C ALA A 148 -10.28 -12.44 -5.74
N SER A 149 -9.88 -12.72 -6.98
CA SER A 149 -10.19 -11.89 -8.16
C SER A 149 -11.48 -12.25 -8.87
N ALA A 150 -12.16 -13.34 -8.47
CA ALA A 150 -13.38 -13.85 -9.13
C ALA A 150 -14.51 -12.82 -9.24
N MET A 151 -14.64 -11.93 -8.25
CA MET A 151 -15.65 -10.86 -8.27
C MET A 151 -15.46 -9.85 -9.41
N TYR A 152 -14.27 -9.80 -10.02
CA TYR A 152 -13.93 -8.91 -11.13
C TYR A 152 -14.01 -9.60 -12.48
N GLY A 153 -14.42 -10.87 -12.51
CA GLY A 153 -14.62 -11.66 -13.71
C GLY A 153 -13.35 -11.80 -14.55
N VAL A 154 -13.50 -11.86 -15.87
CA VAL A 154 -12.39 -12.04 -16.82
C VAL A 154 -11.33 -10.94 -16.70
N ARG A 155 -11.72 -9.73 -16.34
CA ARG A 155 -10.78 -8.60 -16.19
C ARG A 155 -9.81 -8.78 -15.03
N GLY A 156 -10.21 -9.54 -14.01
CA GLY A 156 -9.36 -9.89 -12.87
C GLY A 156 -8.46 -11.11 -13.10
N ALA A 157 -8.46 -11.73 -14.29
CA ALA A 157 -7.70 -12.95 -14.56
C ALA A 157 -6.18 -12.80 -14.41
N ASN A 158 -5.65 -11.61 -14.68
CA ASN A 158 -4.22 -11.28 -14.50
C ASN A 158 -3.89 -10.77 -13.09
N GLY A 159 -4.83 -10.89 -12.14
CA GLY A 159 -4.76 -10.32 -10.80
C GLY A 159 -5.37 -8.92 -10.74
N VAL A 160 -5.66 -8.50 -9.52
CA VAL A 160 -6.29 -7.20 -9.25
C VAL A 160 -5.49 -6.46 -8.20
N ILE A 161 -5.24 -5.19 -8.44
CA ILE A 161 -4.68 -4.24 -7.48
C ILE A 161 -5.82 -3.36 -6.99
N VAL A 162 -6.05 -3.34 -5.70
CA VAL A 162 -7.06 -2.50 -5.05
C VAL A 162 -6.34 -1.45 -4.22
N ILE A 163 -6.58 -0.20 -4.56
CA ILE A 163 -6.04 0.97 -3.87
C ILE A 163 -7.22 1.71 -3.24
N THR A 164 -7.11 1.98 -1.96
CA THR A 164 -8.05 2.86 -1.26
C THR A 164 -7.33 4.14 -0.90
N THR A 165 -7.93 5.28 -1.25
CA THR A 165 -7.37 6.58 -0.92
C THR A 165 -7.83 7.06 0.44
N LYS A 166 -7.09 8.01 1.02
CA LYS A 166 -7.41 8.60 2.30
C LYS A 166 -8.65 9.46 2.20
N HIS A 167 -9.61 9.20 3.04
CA HIS A 167 -10.79 10.02 3.16
C HIS A 167 -10.63 11.11 4.22
N GLY A 168 -11.32 12.23 4.02
CA GLY A 168 -11.38 13.30 5.01
C GLY A 168 -12.00 12.83 6.31
N LYS A 169 -11.42 13.22 7.44
CA LYS A 169 -11.94 12.93 8.78
C LYS A 169 -12.52 14.19 9.39
N ILE A 170 -13.65 14.04 10.10
CA ILE A 170 -14.24 15.16 10.86
C ILE A 170 -13.29 15.50 12.02
N GLY A 171 -12.81 16.74 12.05
CA GLY A 171 -11.84 17.19 13.06
C GLY A 171 -11.32 18.59 12.77
N ALA A 172 -10.36 19.04 13.58
CA ALA A 172 -9.69 20.30 13.33
C ALA A 172 -8.90 20.24 12.00
N PRO A 173 -8.91 21.31 11.18
CA PRO A 173 -8.17 21.33 9.94
C PRO A 173 -6.68 21.18 10.18
N SER A 174 -6.03 20.29 9.43
CA SER A 174 -4.58 20.12 9.46
C SER A 174 -4.00 20.45 8.08
N VAL A 175 -3.00 21.33 8.04
CA VAL A 175 -2.28 21.66 6.82
C VAL A 175 -0.89 21.04 6.91
N LYS A 176 -0.55 20.22 5.91
CA LYS A 176 0.79 19.62 5.78
C LYS A 176 1.41 20.14 4.50
N PHE A 177 2.59 20.70 4.60
CA PHE A 177 3.38 21.13 3.46
C PHE A 177 4.57 20.20 3.29
N HIS A 178 4.69 19.60 2.11
CA HIS A 178 5.80 18.73 1.75
C HIS A 178 6.40 19.19 0.43
N VAL A 179 7.72 19.33 0.39
CA VAL A 179 8.47 19.66 -0.83
C VAL A 179 9.50 18.57 -1.05
N GLU A 180 9.48 17.97 -2.21
CA GLU A 180 10.46 16.99 -2.64
C GLU A 180 11.09 17.46 -3.95
N GLN A 181 12.42 17.43 -4.00
CA GLN A 181 13.18 17.75 -5.20
C GLN A 181 14.09 16.57 -5.51
N SER A 182 13.97 16.02 -6.72
CA SER A 182 14.81 14.95 -7.19
C SER A 182 15.49 15.32 -8.50
N VAL A 183 16.71 14.83 -8.70
CA VAL A 183 17.46 14.96 -9.94
C VAL A 183 17.71 13.57 -10.50
N ASN A 184 17.14 13.29 -11.66
CA ASN A 184 17.33 12.02 -12.36
C ASN A 184 18.38 12.21 -13.45
N THR A 185 19.40 11.37 -13.42
CA THR A 185 20.44 11.33 -14.45
C THR A 185 20.47 9.96 -15.09
N PRO A 186 20.60 9.84 -16.43
CA PRO A 186 20.74 8.56 -17.07
C PRO A 186 22.05 7.89 -16.63
N THR A 187 21.95 6.63 -16.18
CA THR A 187 23.11 5.84 -15.75
C THR A 187 23.95 5.36 -16.93
N GLN A 188 23.31 5.18 -18.09
CA GLN A 188 23.94 4.74 -19.31
C GLN A 188 23.19 5.31 -20.51
N LEU A 189 23.90 5.93 -21.42
CA LEU A 189 23.38 6.32 -22.73
C LEU A 189 23.77 5.28 -23.76
N PRO A 190 22.86 4.89 -24.70
CA PRO A 190 23.20 3.97 -25.77
C PRO A 190 24.25 4.61 -26.66
N LYS A 191 25.30 3.84 -26.97
CA LYS A 191 26.30 4.25 -27.94
C LYS A 191 25.84 3.76 -29.31
N PHE A 192 25.51 4.70 -30.16
CA PHE A 192 25.21 4.39 -31.55
C PHE A 192 26.51 4.24 -32.36
N LEU A 193 26.48 3.37 -33.34
CA LEU A 193 27.56 3.24 -34.31
C LEU A 193 27.58 4.48 -35.19
N ASP A 194 28.76 4.98 -35.52
CA ASP A 194 28.95 5.98 -36.55
C ASP A 194 28.70 5.38 -37.96
N ALA A 195 28.52 6.23 -38.95
CA ALA A 195 28.18 5.78 -40.31
C ALA A 195 29.17 4.80 -40.91
N PRO A 196 30.51 4.98 -40.75
CA PRO A 196 31.48 4.03 -41.21
C PRO A 196 31.42 2.65 -40.57
N ALA A 197 31.22 2.61 -39.23
CA ALA A 197 31.10 1.36 -38.51
C ALA A 197 29.81 0.62 -38.84
N TYR A 198 28.69 1.35 -39.03
CA TYR A 198 27.42 0.79 -39.46
C TYR A 198 27.50 0.19 -40.88
N MET A 199 28.18 0.89 -41.80
CA MET A 199 28.39 0.37 -43.16
C MET A 199 29.30 -0.85 -43.17
N GLY A 200 30.31 -0.89 -42.27
CA GLY A 200 31.18 -2.09 -42.11
C GLY A 200 30.34 -3.31 -41.72
N LEU A 201 29.43 -3.14 -40.76
CA LEU A 201 28.60 -4.20 -40.22
C LEU A 201 27.53 -4.71 -41.25
N LEU A 202 27.10 -3.84 -42.19
CA LEU A 202 26.18 -4.23 -43.26
C LEU A 202 26.86 -4.99 -44.38
N ASN A 203 28.19 -4.88 -44.50
CA ASN A 203 28.98 -5.55 -45.57
C ASN A 203 29.60 -6.88 -45.11
N GLU A 204 29.44 -7.26 -43.85
CA GLU A 204 29.72 -8.60 -43.32
C GLU A 204 28.51 -9.53 -43.48
#